data_a7a80eeb39fd1285a0d22f9f5e176399
#
_entry.id   a7a80eeb39fd1285a0d22f9f5e176399
#
_cell.length_a   1.000
_cell.length_b   1.000
_cell.length_c   1.000
_cell.angle_alpha   90.00
_cell.angle_beta   90.00
_cell.angle_gamma   90.00
#
_symmetry.space_group_name_H-M   'P 1'
#
loop_
_entity.id
_entity.type
_entity.pdbx_description
1 polymer ?
#
loop_
_entity_poly.entity_id
_entity_poly.type
_entity_poly.pdbx_seq_one_letter_code
_entity_poly.pdbx_strand_id
1 'polypeptide(L)'
;MTADPLLALADLPGVRAAIDDARSACERLRWHEAFRRRGREARAESGIRAARASAELEGARVPVARVRAMAVGGPGTGSTDALVHGALQAQVVVESLMPELGARSAPLLPPFAQLLATIHRAATAGWLDAGSVGRLRSHHIPDDLRGLGAAPPASDVAGRLELLGRVVDRSRAPALVVAAVAHGELMVLRPFQAGNGTVARALFRLLLTRGGLDPTGCVLADEVWAAAPNPYLAAAARFATGTPDDMAAWLRTCADGVASGADRAVAVADAVRAGRLD
;
A
#
# COMPACT_ATOMS: atom_id res chain seq x y z
N MET A 1 -22.43 -4.52 22.21
CA MET A 1 -21.12 -4.52 21.51
C MET A 1 -21.34 -5.27 20.19
N THR A 2 -21.31 -4.58 19.06
CA THR A 2 -21.33 -5.22 17.74
C THR A 2 -20.01 -5.99 17.56
N ALA A 3 -20.10 -7.25 17.11
CA ALA A 3 -18.92 -8.05 16.82
C ALA A 3 -18.05 -7.36 15.76
N ASP A 4 -16.73 -7.49 15.86
CA ASP A 4 -15.80 -6.98 14.84
C ASP A 4 -15.98 -7.80 13.54
N PRO A 5 -16.45 -7.18 12.45
CA PRO A 5 -16.80 -7.91 11.24
C PRO A 5 -15.58 -8.52 10.53
N LEU A 6 -14.38 -8.02 10.80
CA LEU A 6 -13.17 -8.51 10.14
C LEU A 6 -12.57 -9.77 10.79
N LEU A 7 -12.93 -10.08 12.03
CA LEU A 7 -12.39 -11.26 12.71
C LEU A 7 -12.73 -12.56 11.96
N ALA A 8 -13.97 -12.70 11.48
CA ALA A 8 -14.40 -13.89 10.74
C ALA A 8 -13.67 -14.09 9.41
N LEU A 9 -13.12 -13.03 8.82
CA LEU A 9 -12.39 -13.13 7.56
C LEU A 9 -11.08 -13.93 7.69
N ALA A 10 -10.48 -13.93 8.86
CA ALA A 10 -9.27 -14.73 9.11
C ALA A 10 -9.56 -16.25 9.09
N ASP A 11 -10.80 -16.65 9.27
CA ASP A 11 -11.23 -18.06 9.28
C ASP A 11 -11.69 -18.57 7.90
N LEU A 12 -11.70 -17.72 6.89
CA LEU A 12 -11.99 -18.12 5.52
C LEU A 12 -10.96 -19.12 5.00
N PRO A 13 -11.34 -20.00 4.03
CA PRO A 13 -10.50 -21.09 3.55
C PRO A 13 -9.10 -20.62 3.11
N GLY A 14 -8.04 -21.16 3.74
CA GLY A 14 -6.64 -20.91 3.44
C GLY A 14 -6.10 -19.55 3.92
N VAL A 15 -6.93 -18.67 4.45
CA VAL A 15 -6.51 -17.32 4.87
C VAL A 15 -5.61 -17.38 6.09
N ARG A 16 -5.93 -18.20 7.09
CA ARG A 16 -5.11 -18.32 8.32
C ARG A 16 -3.69 -18.80 8.00
N ALA A 17 -3.57 -19.86 7.18
CA ALA A 17 -2.26 -20.37 6.75
C ALA A 17 -1.45 -19.28 6.02
N ALA A 18 -2.08 -18.56 5.08
CA ALA A 18 -1.41 -17.46 4.36
C ALA A 18 -0.98 -16.31 5.28
N ILE A 19 -1.77 -15.99 6.32
CA ILE A 19 -1.39 -15.00 7.35
C ILE A 19 -0.16 -15.49 8.13
N ASP A 20 -0.11 -16.76 8.50
CA ASP A 20 1.01 -17.32 9.26
C ASP A 20 2.29 -17.38 8.44
N ASP A 21 2.20 -17.69 7.13
CA ASP A 21 3.32 -17.63 6.20
C ASP A 21 3.86 -16.20 6.05
N ALA A 22 2.96 -15.23 5.86
CA ALA A 22 3.33 -13.80 5.79
C ALA A 22 3.99 -13.31 7.08
N ARG A 23 3.47 -13.73 8.25
CA ARG A 23 4.07 -13.41 9.56
C ARG A 23 5.47 -13.98 9.68
N SER A 24 5.64 -15.26 9.33
CA SER A 24 6.95 -15.94 9.39
C SER A 24 7.98 -15.26 8.49
N ALA A 25 7.58 -14.82 7.29
CA ALA A 25 8.46 -14.08 6.38
C ALA A 25 8.84 -12.71 6.96
N CYS A 26 7.89 -11.97 7.50
CA CYS A 26 8.15 -10.68 8.15
C CYS A 26 9.03 -10.81 9.40
N GLU A 27 8.89 -11.90 10.16
CA GLU A 27 9.77 -12.20 11.30
C GLU A 27 11.21 -12.44 10.87
N ARG A 28 11.44 -13.24 9.82
CA ARG A 28 12.79 -13.41 9.23
C ARG A 28 13.40 -12.06 8.83
N LEU A 29 12.62 -11.22 8.14
CA LEU A 29 13.04 -9.89 7.73
C LEU A 29 13.40 -9.02 8.95
N ARG A 30 12.53 -8.97 9.96
CA ARG A 30 12.72 -8.15 11.17
C ARG A 30 14.05 -8.42 11.87
N TRP A 31 14.49 -9.67 11.91
CA TRP A 31 15.72 -10.06 12.59
C TRP A 31 16.97 -9.98 11.71
N HIS A 32 16.83 -9.49 10.49
CA HIS A 32 17.98 -9.31 9.60
C HIS A 32 18.98 -8.29 10.16
N GLU A 33 20.28 -8.60 10.07
CA GLU A 33 21.37 -7.80 10.69
C GLU A 33 21.43 -6.35 10.23
N ALA A 34 21.00 -6.05 9.00
CA ALA A 34 20.97 -4.68 8.48
C ALA A 34 20.16 -3.74 9.40
N PHE A 35 19.10 -4.24 10.04
CA PHE A 35 18.23 -3.42 10.89
C PHE A 35 18.87 -2.99 12.22
N ARG A 36 20.00 -3.58 12.60
CA ARG A 36 20.75 -3.15 13.79
C ARG A 36 21.42 -1.80 13.62
N ARG A 37 21.86 -1.45 12.40
CA ARG A 37 22.66 -0.23 12.13
C ARG A 37 22.21 0.56 10.89
N ARG A 38 21.61 -0.08 9.89
CA ARG A 38 21.26 0.52 8.58
C ARG A 38 19.77 0.38 8.27
N GLY A 39 18.93 0.26 9.28
CA GLY A 39 17.48 0.06 9.09
C GLY A 39 16.80 1.23 8.38
N ARG A 40 17.21 2.47 8.64
CA ARG A 40 16.68 3.64 7.94
C ARG A 40 17.01 3.63 6.44
N GLU A 41 18.22 3.23 6.09
CA GLU A 41 18.65 3.10 4.69
C GLU A 41 17.87 1.98 3.98
N ALA A 42 17.68 0.83 4.64
CA ALA A 42 16.90 -0.26 4.11
C ALA A 42 15.43 0.15 3.89
N ARG A 43 14.84 0.89 4.84
CA ARG A 43 13.48 1.41 4.73
C ARG A 43 13.35 2.43 3.60
N ALA A 44 14.28 3.37 3.48
CA ALA A 44 14.30 4.37 2.40
C ALA A 44 14.42 3.70 1.02
N GLU A 45 15.35 2.75 0.85
CA GLU A 45 15.48 1.99 -0.40
C GLU A 45 14.20 1.18 -0.71
N SER A 46 13.58 0.57 0.30
CA SER A 46 12.30 -0.12 0.12
C SER A 46 11.19 0.84 -0.29
N GLY A 47 11.16 2.07 0.23
CA GLY A 47 10.24 3.13 -0.19
C GLY A 47 10.42 3.52 -1.67
N ILE A 48 11.67 3.65 -2.12
CA ILE A 48 12.01 3.92 -3.53
C ILE A 48 11.50 2.79 -4.44
N ARG A 49 11.73 1.54 -4.05
CA ARG A 49 11.30 0.37 -4.82
C ARG A 49 9.79 0.21 -4.83
N ALA A 50 9.12 0.43 -3.70
CA ALA A 50 7.67 0.44 -3.63
C ALA A 50 7.07 1.55 -4.52
N ALA A 51 7.64 2.76 -4.51
CA ALA A 51 7.21 3.85 -5.39
C ALA A 51 7.37 3.49 -6.87
N ARG A 52 8.52 2.90 -7.25
CA ARG A 52 8.76 2.42 -8.62
C ARG A 52 7.70 1.40 -9.05
N ALA A 53 7.49 0.39 -8.24
CA ALA A 53 6.55 -0.68 -8.55
C ALA A 53 5.10 -0.18 -8.56
N SER A 54 4.75 0.71 -7.65
CA SER A 54 3.44 1.36 -7.64
C SER A 54 3.20 2.19 -8.90
N ALA A 55 4.21 2.97 -9.34
CA ALA A 55 4.13 3.73 -10.60
C ALA A 55 4.05 2.80 -11.83
N GLU A 56 4.75 1.66 -11.82
CA GLU A 56 4.68 0.65 -12.89
C GLU A 56 3.27 0.06 -13.03
N LEU A 57 2.57 -0.17 -11.92
CA LEU A 57 1.16 -0.59 -11.91
C LEU A 57 0.21 0.46 -12.48
N GLU A 58 0.61 1.74 -12.47
CA GLU A 58 -0.10 2.85 -13.12
C GLU A 58 0.41 3.11 -14.56
N GLY A 59 1.27 2.23 -15.10
CA GLY A 59 1.79 2.32 -16.46
C GLY A 59 3.11 3.07 -16.62
N ALA A 60 3.71 3.59 -15.54
CA ALA A 60 4.96 4.33 -15.57
C ALA A 60 6.17 3.42 -15.29
N ARG A 61 6.78 2.87 -16.34
CA ARG A 61 7.94 1.99 -16.23
C ARG A 61 9.25 2.77 -16.29
N VAL A 62 10.01 2.73 -15.20
CA VAL A 62 11.35 3.34 -15.13
C VAL A 62 12.34 2.43 -14.39
N PRO A 63 13.64 2.48 -14.70
CA PRO A 63 14.66 1.78 -13.92
C PRO A 63 14.75 2.31 -12.49
N VAL A 64 15.07 1.44 -11.52
CA VAL A 64 15.21 1.83 -10.12
C VAL A 64 16.25 2.93 -9.89
N ALA A 65 17.35 2.91 -10.65
CA ALA A 65 18.40 3.94 -10.60
C ALA A 65 17.85 5.35 -10.93
N ARG A 66 16.89 5.44 -11.87
CA ARG A 66 16.18 6.69 -12.19
C ARG A 66 15.36 7.17 -11.01
N VAL A 67 14.62 6.26 -10.36
CA VAL A 67 13.79 6.59 -9.19
C VAL A 67 14.65 7.05 -8.02
N ARG A 68 15.82 6.42 -7.78
CA ARG A 68 16.78 6.88 -6.77
C ARG A 68 17.29 8.30 -7.06
N ALA A 69 17.66 8.57 -8.33
CA ALA A 69 18.07 9.91 -8.71
C ALA A 69 16.97 10.95 -8.43
N MET A 70 15.71 10.64 -8.75
CA MET A 70 14.59 11.51 -8.46
C MET A 70 14.36 11.70 -6.95
N ALA A 71 14.56 10.66 -6.15
CA ALA A 71 14.39 10.73 -4.69
C ALA A 71 15.39 11.71 -4.02
N VAL A 72 16.54 11.97 -4.64
CA VAL A 72 17.55 12.91 -4.16
C VAL A 72 17.54 14.25 -4.94
N GLY A 73 16.45 14.59 -5.60
CA GLY A 73 16.27 15.86 -6.29
C GLY A 73 16.72 15.89 -7.75
N GLY A 74 17.00 14.73 -8.35
CA GLY A 74 17.27 14.64 -9.78
C GLY A 74 16.07 15.12 -10.61
N PRO A 75 16.31 15.72 -11.78
CA PRO A 75 15.24 16.28 -12.61
C PRO A 75 14.29 15.20 -13.13
N GLY A 76 12.99 15.45 -13.02
CA GLY A 76 11.95 14.67 -13.68
C GLY A 76 11.44 15.39 -14.93
N THR A 77 11.15 14.64 -16.00
CA THR A 77 10.61 15.20 -17.24
C THR A 77 9.48 14.35 -17.77
N GLY A 78 8.35 15.01 -18.09
CA GLY A 78 7.19 14.34 -18.70
C GLY A 78 6.27 13.62 -17.70
N SER A 79 5.18 13.07 -18.24
CA SER A 79 4.09 12.48 -17.46
C SER A 79 4.49 11.22 -16.68
N THR A 80 5.37 10.40 -17.25
CA THR A 80 5.89 9.18 -16.58
C THR A 80 6.65 9.54 -15.31
N ASP A 81 7.56 10.53 -15.37
CA ASP A 81 8.31 10.97 -14.21
C ASP A 81 7.42 11.64 -13.17
N ALA A 82 6.36 12.34 -13.58
CA ALA A 82 5.40 12.95 -12.67
C ALA A 82 4.64 11.88 -11.85
N LEU A 83 4.24 10.77 -12.46
CA LEU A 83 3.62 9.62 -11.77
C LEU A 83 4.61 8.98 -10.77
N VAL A 84 5.86 8.77 -11.18
CA VAL A 84 6.92 8.21 -10.31
C VAL A 84 7.20 9.13 -9.13
N HIS A 85 7.33 10.43 -9.38
CA HIS A 85 7.54 11.43 -8.34
C HIS A 85 6.36 11.46 -7.36
N GLY A 86 5.13 11.40 -7.86
CA GLY A 86 3.93 11.30 -7.02
C GLY A 86 3.96 10.05 -6.13
N ALA A 87 4.30 8.89 -6.69
CA ALA A 87 4.44 7.66 -5.91
C ALA A 87 5.53 7.78 -4.83
N LEU A 88 6.68 8.41 -5.13
CA LEU A 88 7.72 8.71 -4.14
C LEU A 88 7.20 9.61 -3.02
N GLN A 89 6.50 10.71 -3.35
CA GLN A 89 5.94 11.61 -2.34
C GLN A 89 4.90 10.92 -1.46
N ALA A 90 4.08 10.01 -2.01
CA ALA A 90 3.16 9.19 -1.23
C ALA A 90 3.92 8.30 -0.23
N GLN A 91 5.05 7.69 -0.63
CA GLN A 91 5.89 6.89 0.27
C GLN A 91 6.53 7.74 1.37
N VAL A 92 6.99 8.95 1.06
CA VAL A 92 7.51 9.89 2.09
C VAL A 92 6.43 10.21 3.13
N VAL A 93 5.19 10.48 2.69
CA VAL A 93 4.08 10.74 3.62
C VAL A 93 3.83 9.55 4.53
N VAL A 94 3.66 8.35 3.99
CA VAL A 94 3.36 7.18 4.84
C VAL A 94 4.53 6.81 5.74
N GLU A 95 5.77 6.96 5.27
CA GLU A 95 6.96 6.69 6.08
C GLU A 95 7.07 7.64 7.28
N SER A 96 6.72 8.92 7.11
CA SER A 96 6.68 9.89 8.21
C SER A 96 5.65 9.55 9.30
N LEU A 97 4.67 8.71 8.97
CA LEU A 97 3.61 8.24 9.87
C LEU A 97 3.88 6.84 10.44
N MET A 98 4.94 6.17 10.00
CA MET A 98 5.36 4.87 10.54
C MET A 98 6.07 5.04 11.90
N PRO A 99 5.99 4.05 12.79
CA PRO A 99 6.84 4.04 13.98
C PRO A 99 8.32 3.99 13.56
N GLU A 100 9.16 4.68 14.31
CA GLU A 100 10.61 4.50 14.21
C GLU A 100 10.98 3.06 14.56
N LEU A 101 12.02 2.53 13.91
CA LEU A 101 12.50 1.18 14.19
C LEU A 101 12.90 1.05 15.66
N GLY A 102 12.23 0.12 16.37
CA GLY A 102 12.45 -0.09 17.79
C GLY A 102 11.76 0.90 18.74
N ALA A 103 11.01 1.87 18.20
CA ALA A 103 10.25 2.81 19.03
C ALA A 103 9.06 2.12 19.71
N ARG A 104 8.70 2.62 20.90
CA ARG A 104 7.52 2.16 21.67
C ARG A 104 6.23 2.86 21.28
N SER A 105 6.33 3.95 20.52
CA SER A 105 5.19 4.75 20.06
C SER A 105 5.31 5.07 18.58
N ALA A 106 4.18 5.30 17.96
CA ALA A 106 4.09 5.77 16.57
C ALA A 106 3.51 7.19 16.54
N PRO A 107 3.80 7.99 15.50
CA PRO A 107 3.14 9.28 15.30
C PRO A 107 1.62 9.14 15.31
N LEU A 108 0.90 10.16 15.77
CA LEU A 108 -0.57 10.16 15.70
C LEU A 108 -1.01 10.22 14.24
N LEU A 109 -1.98 9.37 13.88
CA LEU A 109 -2.61 9.46 12.57
C LEU A 109 -3.63 10.60 12.57
N PRO A 110 -3.71 11.37 11.47
CA PRO A 110 -4.84 12.26 11.26
C PRO A 110 -6.13 11.43 11.07
N PRO A 111 -7.32 12.05 11.15
CA PRO A 111 -8.57 11.39 10.81
C PRO A 111 -8.48 10.69 9.44
N PHE A 112 -9.09 9.52 9.29
CA PHE A 112 -8.88 8.62 8.15
C PHE A 112 -9.07 9.31 6.79
N ALA A 113 -10.13 10.10 6.61
CA ALA A 113 -10.36 10.85 5.37
C ALA A 113 -9.25 11.88 5.09
N GLN A 114 -8.74 12.54 6.13
CA GLN A 114 -7.62 13.48 6.01
C GLN A 114 -6.32 12.77 5.68
N LEU A 115 -6.08 11.59 6.25
CA LEU A 115 -4.94 10.74 5.91
C LEU A 115 -4.95 10.40 4.41
N LEU A 116 -6.08 9.90 3.90
CA LEU A 116 -6.22 9.58 2.48
C LEU A 116 -6.03 10.80 1.58
N ALA A 117 -6.64 11.95 1.93
CA ALA A 117 -6.47 13.19 1.19
C ALA A 117 -5.02 13.67 1.17
N THR A 118 -4.27 13.47 2.26
CA THR A 118 -2.85 13.83 2.35
C THR A 118 -1.98 12.93 1.46
N ILE A 119 -2.19 11.61 1.52
CA ILE A 119 -1.49 10.67 0.64
C ILE A 119 -1.82 10.97 -0.82
N HIS A 120 -3.11 11.18 -1.15
CA HIS A 120 -3.54 11.49 -2.50
C HIS A 120 -2.93 12.80 -3.02
N ARG A 121 -2.90 13.86 -2.21
CA ARG A 121 -2.26 15.12 -2.58
C ARG A 121 -0.79 14.91 -2.91
N ALA A 122 -0.06 14.18 -2.09
CA ALA A 122 1.33 13.85 -2.34
C ALA A 122 1.52 13.07 -3.64
N ALA A 123 0.64 12.09 -3.89
CA ALA A 123 0.69 11.24 -5.07
C ALA A 123 0.36 11.97 -6.39
N THR A 124 -0.41 13.05 -6.36
CA THR A 124 -1.05 13.58 -7.57
C THR A 124 -0.78 15.05 -7.87
N ALA A 125 -0.22 15.83 -6.93
CA ALA A 125 -0.04 17.28 -7.07
C ALA A 125 0.77 17.70 -8.31
N GLY A 126 1.63 16.82 -8.82
CA GLY A 126 2.48 17.11 -9.98
C GLY A 126 1.86 16.82 -11.35
N TRP A 127 0.65 16.20 -11.39
CA TRP A 127 0.08 15.74 -12.67
C TRP A 127 -1.45 15.76 -12.76
N LEU A 128 -2.16 15.84 -11.63
CA LEU A 128 -3.62 15.94 -11.62
C LEU A 128 -4.04 17.42 -11.54
N ASP A 129 -5.24 17.71 -12.08
CA ASP A 129 -5.83 19.04 -11.97
C ASP A 129 -5.95 19.50 -10.50
N ALA A 130 -5.56 20.74 -10.22
CA ALA A 130 -5.51 21.30 -8.86
C ALA A 130 -6.88 21.27 -8.15
N GLY A 131 -7.98 21.33 -8.90
CA GLY A 131 -9.34 21.22 -8.37
C GLY A 131 -9.67 19.82 -7.83
N SER A 132 -8.96 18.79 -8.28
CA SER A 132 -9.16 17.38 -7.93
C SER A 132 -8.16 16.86 -6.89
N VAL A 133 -7.00 17.53 -6.72
CA VAL A 133 -5.93 17.11 -5.81
C VAL A 133 -6.40 17.11 -4.36
N GLY A 134 -6.34 15.95 -3.70
CA GLY A 134 -6.75 15.75 -2.30
C GLY A 134 -8.26 15.83 -2.06
N ARG A 135 -9.08 15.81 -3.10
CA ARG A 135 -10.55 15.92 -3.01
C ARG A 135 -11.23 14.64 -3.48
N LEU A 136 -12.24 14.22 -2.75
CA LEU A 136 -13.10 13.11 -3.16
C LEU A 136 -13.84 13.49 -4.45
N ARG A 137 -13.99 12.52 -5.35
CA ARG A 137 -14.81 12.71 -6.55
C ARG A 137 -16.28 12.93 -6.18
N SER A 138 -16.94 13.83 -6.88
CA SER A 138 -18.36 14.17 -6.64
C SER A 138 -19.27 13.80 -7.81
N HIS A 139 -18.74 13.81 -9.04
CA HIS A 139 -19.53 13.58 -10.24
C HIS A 139 -18.80 12.74 -11.30
N HIS A 140 -17.48 12.66 -11.22
CA HIS A 140 -16.67 12.02 -12.25
C HIS A 140 -16.56 10.53 -12.05
N ILE A 141 -16.52 9.78 -13.17
CA ILE A 141 -16.06 8.40 -13.20
C ILE A 141 -14.54 8.44 -13.00
N PRO A 142 -13.96 7.62 -12.11
CA PRO A 142 -12.50 7.57 -11.95
C PRO A 142 -11.79 7.23 -13.25
N ASP A 143 -10.67 7.89 -13.50
CA ASP A 143 -9.89 7.73 -14.72
C ASP A 143 -8.98 6.50 -14.69
N ASP A 144 -8.63 6.04 -13.48
CA ASP A 144 -7.74 4.91 -13.23
C ASP A 144 -8.47 3.60 -12.89
N LEU A 145 -7.73 2.50 -12.84
CA LEU A 145 -8.22 1.18 -12.42
C LEU A 145 -9.48 0.70 -13.18
N ARG A 146 -9.61 1.08 -14.44
CA ARG A 146 -10.80 0.76 -15.28
C ARG A 146 -11.05 -0.74 -15.39
N GLY A 147 -10.00 -1.56 -15.33
CA GLY A 147 -10.08 -3.03 -15.33
C GLY A 147 -10.81 -3.64 -14.14
N LEU A 148 -11.13 -2.87 -13.10
CA LEU A 148 -11.88 -3.32 -11.93
C LEU A 148 -13.41 -3.20 -12.09
N GLY A 149 -13.89 -2.92 -13.30
CA GLY A 149 -15.33 -2.70 -13.54
C GLY A 149 -15.79 -1.30 -13.19
N ALA A 150 -17.11 -1.09 -13.11
CA ALA A 150 -17.69 0.20 -12.77
C ALA A 150 -17.40 0.58 -11.30
N ALA A 151 -16.98 1.83 -11.07
CA ALA A 151 -16.86 2.34 -9.71
C ALA A 151 -18.26 2.56 -9.10
N PRO A 152 -18.41 2.41 -7.79
CA PRO A 152 -19.64 2.81 -7.09
C PRO A 152 -19.99 4.28 -7.36
N PRO A 153 -21.28 4.67 -7.22
CA PRO A 153 -21.69 6.07 -7.36
C PRO A 153 -20.90 7.00 -6.44
N ALA A 154 -20.67 8.24 -6.90
CA ALA A 154 -19.94 9.22 -6.10
C ALA A 154 -20.63 9.55 -4.77
N SER A 155 -21.97 9.45 -4.72
CA SER A 155 -22.79 9.61 -3.50
C SER A 155 -22.38 8.65 -2.37
N ASP A 156 -21.86 7.48 -2.71
CA ASP A 156 -21.54 6.43 -1.75
C ASP A 156 -20.14 6.61 -1.13
N VAL A 157 -19.30 7.40 -1.78
CA VAL A 157 -17.86 7.52 -1.45
C VAL A 157 -17.66 7.97 0.00
N ALA A 158 -18.30 9.04 0.41
CA ALA A 158 -18.09 9.59 1.75
C ALA A 158 -18.55 8.61 2.86
N GLY A 159 -19.73 8.02 2.71
CA GLY A 159 -20.27 7.05 3.69
C GLY A 159 -19.41 5.78 3.79
N ARG A 160 -18.95 5.24 2.66
CA ARG A 160 -18.09 4.06 2.65
C ARG A 160 -16.71 4.33 3.26
N LEU A 161 -16.12 5.51 2.99
CA LEU A 161 -14.86 5.90 3.62
C LEU A 161 -14.99 6.11 5.13
N GLU A 162 -16.10 6.67 5.59
CA GLU A 162 -16.37 6.80 7.03
C GLU A 162 -16.50 5.43 7.70
N LEU A 163 -17.21 4.50 7.06
CA LEU A 163 -17.31 3.12 7.55
C LEU A 163 -15.93 2.45 7.57
N LEU A 164 -15.17 2.56 6.49
CA LEU A 164 -13.82 1.98 6.40
C LEU A 164 -12.91 2.55 7.49
N GLY A 165 -12.92 3.87 7.72
CA GLY A 165 -12.15 4.50 8.78
C GLY A 165 -12.49 3.94 10.16
N ARG A 166 -13.80 3.81 10.48
CA ARG A 166 -14.24 3.18 11.75
C ARG A 166 -13.76 1.74 11.89
N VAL A 167 -13.76 0.98 10.79
CA VAL A 167 -13.30 -0.42 10.79
C VAL A 167 -11.80 -0.47 11.03
N VAL A 168 -11.01 0.33 10.32
CA VAL A 168 -9.54 0.40 10.48
C VAL A 168 -9.15 0.79 11.90
N ASP A 169 -9.84 1.77 12.49
CA ASP A 169 -9.53 2.29 13.83
C ASP A 169 -9.90 1.33 14.97
N ARG A 170 -10.94 0.50 14.78
CA ARG A 170 -11.53 -0.28 15.87
C ARG A 170 -11.32 -1.78 15.75
N SER A 171 -10.98 -2.28 14.57
CA SER A 171 -10.81 -3.72 14.36
C SER A 171 -9.64 -4.28 15.17
N ARG A 172 -9.84 -5.47 15.68
CA ARG A 172 -8.83 -6.31 16.35
C ARG A 172 -8.43 -7.52 15.52
N ALA A 173 -8.87 -7.56 14.27
CA ALA A 173 -8.47 -8.59 13.32
C ALA A 173 -6.95 -8.51 13.05
N PRO A 174 -6.33 -9.58 12.56
CA PRO A 174 -4.92 -9.56 12.16
C PRO A 174 -4.61 -8.36 11.25
N ALA A 175 -3.46 -7.71 11.44
CA ALA A 175 -3.07 -6.51 10.69
C ALA A 175 -3.16 -6.69 9.17
N LEU A 176 -2.82 -7.89 8.68
CA LEU A 176 -2.96 -8.23 7.25
C LEU A 176 -4.42 -8.14 6.79
N VAL A 177 -5.36 -8.65 7.58
CA VAL A 177 -6.79 -8.62 7.22
C VAL A 177 -7.28 -7.18 7.14
N VAL A 178 -6.97 -6.36 8.15
CA VAL A 178 -7.34 -4.94 8.17
C VAL A 178 -6.74 -4.20 6.97
N ALA A 179 -5.44 -4.39 6.72
CA ALA A 179 -4.75 -3.73 5.60
C ALA A 179 -5.29 -4.19 4.25
N ALA A 180 -5.54 -5.50 4.06
CA ALA A 180 -6.05 -6.05 2.81
C ALA A 180 -7.48 -5.60 2.52
N VAL A 181 -8.35 -5.53 3.53
CA VAL A 181 -9.72 -5.01 3.37
C VAL A 181 -9.68 -3.53 3.01
N ALA A 182 -8.86 -2.73 3.71
CA ALA A 182 -8.71 -1.31 3.39
C ALA A 182 -8.17 -1.11 1.96
N HIS A 183 -7.19 -1.91 1.55
CA HIS A 183 -6.64 -1.90 0.20
C HIS A 183 -7.70 -2.25 -0.85
N GLY A 184 -8.39 -3.38 -0.70
CA GLY A 184 -9.42 -3.82 -1.64
C GLY A 184 -10.57 -2.81 -1.75
N GLU A 185 -11.01 -2.28 -0.62
CA GLU A 185 -12.08 -1.26 -0.60
C GLU A 185 -11.67 0.00 -1.37
N LEU A 186 -10.45 0.51 -1.18
CA LEU A 186 -9.98 1.68 -1.91
C LEU A 186 -9.79 1.40 -3.41
N MET A 187 -9.34 0.21 -3.79
CA MET A 187 -9.21 -0.21 -5.19
C MET A 187 -10.58 -0.24 -5.89
N VAL A 188 -11.62 -0.73 -5.21
CA VAL A 188 -12.97 -0.84 -5.78
C VAL A 188 -13.71 0.48 -5.73
N LEU A 189 -13.69 1.16 -4.58
CA LEU A 189 -14.39 2.43 -4.37
C LEU A 189 -13.85 3.54 -5.26
N ARG A 190 -12.53 3.59 -5.45
CA ARG A 190 -11.85 4.65 -6.20
C ARG A 190 -12.35 6.04 -5.78
N PRO A 191 -12.05 6.47 -4.55
CA PRO A 191 -12.64 7.67 -3.97
C PRO A 191 -12.20 8.96 -4.63
N PHE A 192 -11.14 8.94 -5.43
CA PHE A 192 -10.58 10.11 -6.12
C PHE A 192 -10.78 10.00 -7.64
N GLN A 193 -10.53 11.09 -8.35
CA GLN A 193 -10.61 11.09 -9.82
C GLN A 193 -9.57 10.16 -10.44
N ALA A 194 -8.34 10.15 -9.92
CA ALA A 194 -7.24 9.27 -10.33
C ALA A 194 -6.23 9.10 -9.19
N GLY A 195 -5.23 8.22 -9.32
CA GLY A 195 -4.22 7.97 -8.27
C GLY A 195 -4.69 7.04 -7.15
N ASN A 196 -5.86 6.42 -7.31
CA ASN A 196 -6.47 5.56 -6.29
C ASN A 196 -5.60 4.34 -5.97
N GLY A 197 -4.99 3.72 -6.98
CA GLY A 197 -4.11 2.57 -6.78
C GLY A 197 -2.87 2.93 -5.94
N THR A 198 -2.24 4.05 -6.23
CA THR A 198 -1.08 4.55 -5.46
C THR A 198 -1.46 4.82 -4.00
N VAL A 199 -2.62 5.45 -3.75
CA VAL A 199 -3.12 5.70 -2.39
C VAL A 199 -3.40 4.39 -1.65
N ALA A 200 -4.06 3.44 -2.30
CA ALA A 200 -4.43 2.15 -1.71
C ALA A 200 -3.19 1.35 -1.29
N ARG A 201 -2.17 1.27 -2.14
CA ARG A 201 -0.91 0.57 -1.86
C ARG A 201 -0.08 1.27 -0.78
N ALA A 202 0.02 2.59 -0.81
CA ALA A 202 0.71 3.36 0.21
C ALA A 202 0.04 3.18 1.60
N LEU A 203 -1.29 3.23 1.67
CA LEU A 203 -2.03 2.94 2.89
C LEU A 203 -1.81 1.50 3.37
N PHE A 204 -1.81 0.52 2.46
CA PHE A 204 -1.57 -0.88 2.80
C PHE A 204 -0.23 -1.03 3.53
N ARG A 205 0.87 -0.49 2.97
CA ARG A 205 2.19 -0.49 3.59
C ARG A 205 2.17 0.16 4.98
N LEU A 206 1.50 1.30 5.14
CA LEU A 206 1.36 1.98 6.43
C LEU A 206 0.64 1.11 7.46
N LEU A 207 -0.49 0.49 7.08
CA LEU A 207 -1.28 -0.33 7.99
C LEU A 207 -0.55 -1.60 8.43
N LEU A 208 0.19 -2.26 7.54
CA LEU A 208 1.04 -3.42 7.89
C LEU A 208 2.09 -3.04 8.93
N THR A 209 2.73 -1.88 8.75
CA THR A 209 3.80 -1.42 9.65
C THR A 209 3.22 -1.01 11.01
N ARG A 210 2.15 -0.25 11.02
CA ARG A 210 1.51 0.20 12.26
C ARG A 210 0.81 -0.92 13.01
N GLY A 211 0.27 -1.90 12.29
CA GLY A 211 -0.33 -3.11 12.86
C GLY A 211 0.68 -4.14 13.34
N GLY A 212 1.98 -3.88 13.17
CA GLY A 212 3.07 -4.69 13.70
C GLY A 212 3.37 -5.97 12.93
N LEU A 213 2.76 -6.18 11.75
CA LEU A 213 3.11 -7.32 10.89
C LEU A 213 4.48 -7.09 10.22
N ASP A 214 4.69 -5.91 9.65
CA ASP A 214 5.99 -5.47 9.13
C ASP A 214 6.53 -4.27 9.91
N PRO A 215 7.11 -4.46 11.10
CA PRO A 215 7.63 -3.36 11.89
C PRO A 215 8.82 -2.66 11.25
N THR A 216 9.44 -3.29 10.23
CA THR A 216 10.54 -2.68 9.48
C THR A 216 10.05 -1.65 8.47
N GLY A 217 8.82 -1.80 7.97
CA GLY A 217 8.26 -1.02 6.88
C GLY A 217 8.95 -1.28 5.54
N CYS A 218 9.60 -2.44 5.38
CA CYS A 218 10.42 -2.75 4.21
C CYS A 218 9.79 -3.75 3.24
N VAL A 219 8.66 -4.37 3.58
CA VAL A 219 7.97 -5.34 2.70
C VAL A 219 7.66 -4.72 1.33
N LEU A 220 8.04 -5.42 0.27
CA LEU A 220 7.93 -5.00 -1.13
C LEU A 220 6.78 -5.69 -1.86
N ALA A 221 5.57 -5.66 -1.28
CA ALA A 221 4.37 -6.24 -1.88
C ALA A 221 4.07 -5.65 -3.27
N ASP A 222 4.28 -4.33 -3.43
CA ASP A 222 4.12 -3.64 -4.72
C ASP A 222 4.97 -4.24 -5.84
N GLU A 223 6.22 -4.66 -5.55
CA GLU A 223 7.08 -5.33 -6.53
C GLU A 223 6.57 -6.72 -6.93
N VAL A 224 5.93 -7.42 -6.00
CA VAL A 224 5.30 -8.72 -6.29
C VAL A 224 4.12 -8.52 -7.23
N TRP A 225 3.26 -7.55 -6.93
CA TRP A 225 2.08 -7.24 -7.75
C TRP A 225 2.45 -6.65 -9.11
N ALA A 226 3.47 -5.81 -9.20
CA ALA A 226 3.96 -5.27 -10.47
C ALA A 226 4.57 -6.33 -11.38
N ALA A 227 5.19 -7.39 -10.81
CA ALA A 227 5.68 -8.52 -11.58
C ALA A 227 4.56 -9.39 -12.19
N ALA A 228 3.37 -9.38 -11.59
CA ALA A 228 2.20 -10.12 -12.05
C ALA A 228 0.91 -9.26 -11.90
N PRO A 229 0.76 -8.18 -12.71
CA PRO A 229 -0.33 -7.22 -12.51
C PRO A 229 -1.72 -7.81 -12.78
N ASN A 230 -1.86 -8.70 -13.75
CA ASN A 230 -3.17 -9.25 -14.12
C ASN A 230 -3.80 -10.10 -13.01
N PRO A 231 -3.12 -11.06 -12.37
CA PRO A 231 -3.65 -11.79 -11.21
C PRO A 231 -4.05 -10.87 -10.06
N TYR A 232 -3.22 -9.86 -9.75
CA TYR A 232 -3.49 -8.89 -8.70
C TYR A 232 -4.76 -8.07 -8.98
N LEU A 233 -4.88 -7.50 -10.19
CA LEU A 233 -6.05 -6.72 -10.57
C LEU A 233 -7.32 -7.58 -10.66
N ALA A 234 -7.20 -8.83 -11.15
CA ALA A 234 -8.33 -9.76 -11.18
C ALA A 234 -8.82 -10.12 -9.77
N ALA A 235 -7.91 -10.30 -8.82
CA ALA A 235 -8.28 -10.56 -7.42
C ALA A 235 -8.97 -9.32 -6.80
N ALA A 236 -8.46 -8.10 -7.07
CA ALA A 236 -9.09 -6.86 -6.63
C ALA A 236 -10.50 -6.67 -7.24
N ALA A 237 -10.68 -7.00 -8.52
CA ALA A 237 -12.00 -6.95 -9.15
C ALA A 237 -13.00 -7.91 -8.51
N ARG A 238 -12.56 -9.12 -8.16
CA ARG A 238 -13.40 -10.11 -7.47
C ARG A 238 -13.72 -9.72 -6.03
N PHE A 239 -12.83 -9.01 -5.35
CA PHE A 239 -13.12 -8.48 -4.00
C PHE A 239 -14.44 -7.70 -3.95
N ALA A 240 -14.81 -7.00 -5.03
CA ALA A 240 -16.05 -6.24 -5.13
C ALA A 240 -17.32 -7.09 -5.01
N THR A 241 -17.26 -8.39 -5.27
CA THR A 241 -18.45 -9.29 -5.15
C THR A 241 -18.87 -9.52 -3.71
N GLY A 242 -17.93 -9.40 -2.76
CA GLY A 242 -18.16 -9.66 -1.34
C GLY A 242 -18.45 -11.13 -1.00
N THR A 243 -18.32 -12.07 -1.96
CA THR A 243 -18.51 -13.48 -1.67
C THR A 243 -17.37 -14.02 -0.78
N PRO A 244 -17.61 -14.99 0.10
CA PRO A 244 -16.58 -15.57 0.96
C PRO A 244 -15.36 -16.08 0.17
N ASP A 245 -15.57 -16.72 -0.98
CA ASP A 245 -14.50 -17.27 -1.81
C ASP A 245 -13.63 -16.18 -2.44
N ASP A 246 -14.25 -15.11 -2.94
CA ASP A 246 -13.54 -13.99 -3.55
C ASP A 246 -12.83 -13.14 -2.48
N MET A 247 -13.44 -12.98 -1.31
CA MET A 247 -12.77 -12.37 -0.15
C MET A 247 -11.56 -13.18 0.30
N ALA A 248 -11.69 -14.51 0.41
CA ALA A 248 -10.58 -15.39 0.73
C ALA A 248 -9.46 -15.31 -0.32
N ALA A 249 -9.81 -15.31 -1.61
CA ALA A 249 -8.84 -15.18 -2.70
C ALA A 249 -8.07 -13.85 -2.62
N TRP A 250 -8.76 -12.74 -2.37
CA TRP A 250 -8.12 -11.43 -2.19
C TRP A 250 -7.17 -11.40 -0.99
N LEU A 251 -7.62 -11.89 0.17
CA LEU A 251 -6.81 -11.93 1.38
C LEU A 251 -5.54 -12.78 1.18
N ARG A 252 -5.65 -13.93 0.50
CA ARG A 252 -4.47 -14.74 0.15
C ARG A 252 -3.55 -14.00 -0.82
N THR A 253 -4.09 -13.34 -1.85
CA THR A 253 -3.27 -12.53 -2.78
C THR A 253 -2.48 -11.44 -2.05
N CYS A 254 -3.08 -10.79 -1.06
CA CYS A 254 -2.39 -9.82 -0.23
C CYS A 254 -1.33 -10.48 0.68
N ALA A 255 -1.64 -11.64 1.27
CA ALA A 255 -0.72 -12.39 2.12
C ALA A 255 0.51 -12.89 1.34
N ASP A 256 0.30 -13.46 0.16
CA ASP A 256 1.36 -13.90 -0.75
C ASP A 256 2.24 -12.74 -1.19
N GLY A 257 1.62 -11.57 -1.45
CA GLY A 257 2.34 -10.32 -1.72
C GLY A 257 3.23 -9.89 -0.56
N VAL A 258 2.74 -10.02 0.68
CA VAL A 258 3.52 -9.71 1.88
C VAL A 258 4.65 -10.71 2.09
N ALA A 259 4.37 -12.02 2.01
CA ALA A 259 5.38 -13.07 2.21
C ALA A 259 6.51 -12.94 1.19
N SER A 260 6.18 -12.93 -0.10
CA SER A 260 7.16 -12.79 -1.18
C SER A 260 7.84 -11.42 -1.17
N GLY A 261 7.12 -10.37 -0.76
CA GLY A 261 7.66 -9.02 -0.61
C GLY A 261 8.65 -8.91 0.55
N ALA A 262 8.46 -9.66 1.62
CA ALA A 262 9.42 -9.75 2.72
C ALA A 262 10.72 -10.46 2.27
N ASP A 263 10.63 -11.54 1.50
CA ASP A 263 11.81 -12.22 0.95
C ASP A 263 12.61 -11.30 -0.01
N ARG A 264 11.93 -10.48 -0.82
CA ARG A 264 12.58 -9.44 -1.65
C ARG A 264 13.26 -8.38 -0.78
N ALA A 265 12.63 -7.98 0.32
CA ALA A 265 13.19 -7.00 1.24
C ALA A 265 14.45 -7.52 1.96
N VAL A 266 14.57 -8.83 2.21
CA VAL A 266 15.83 -9.45 2.70
C VAL A 266 16.97 -9.19 1.72
N ALA A 267 16.76 -9.39 0.42
CA ALA A 267 17.79 -9.12 -0.60
C ALA A 267 18.19 -7.63 -0.62
N VAL A 268 17.23 -6.72 -0.44
CA VAL A 268 17.50 -5.29 -0.30
C VAL A 268 18.33 -5.00 0.95
N ALA A 269 17.97 -5.60 2.09
CA ALA A 269 18.68 -5.45 3.34
C ALA A 269 20.14 -5.97 3.24
N ASP A 270 20.36 -7.07 2.52
CA ASP A 270 21.71 -7.57 2.21
C ASP A 270 22.51 -6.60 1.35
N ALA A 271 21.91 -6.03 0.31
CA ALA A 271 22.56 -5.03 -0.56
C ALA A 271 22.93 -3.78 0.24
N VAL A 272 22.03 -3.26 1.07
CA VAL A 272 22.26 -2.13 1.96
C VAL A 272 23.40 -2.45 2.93
N ARG A 273 23.40 -3.62 3.58
CA ARG A 273 24.45 -4.06 4.49
C ARG A 273 25.81 -4.09 3.80
N ALA A 274 25.85 -4.56 2.56
CA ALA A 274 27.08 -4.65 1.76
C ALA A 274 27.51 -3.32 1.12
N GLY A 275 26.69 -2.25 1.20
CA GLY A 275 26.95 -0.98 0.53
C GLY A 275 26.86 -1.05 -1.00
N ARG A 276 26.07 -2.00 -1.51
CA ARG A 276 25.90 -2.28 -2.96
C ARG A 276 24.45 -2.05 -3.36
N LEU A 277 24.06 -0.81 -3.42
CA LEU A 277 22.78 -0.39 -4.02
C LEU A 277 23.06 0.02 -5.46
N ASP A 278 23.00 -0.94 -6.37
CA ASP A 278 23.14 -0.73 -7.81
C ASP A 278 21.88 -0.12 -8.43
#